data_630c81ef14c538e7f59c26bf16cf7201
#
_entry.id   630c81ef14c538e7f59c26bf16cf7201
#
_cell.length_a   1.000
_cell.length_b   1.000
_cell.length_c   1.000
_cell.angle_alpha   90.00
_cell.angle_beta   90.00
_cell.angle_gamma   90.00
#
_symmetry.space_group_name_H-M   'P 1'
#
loop_
_entity.id
_entity.type
_entity.pdbx_description
1 polymer ?
#
loop_
_entity_poly.entity_id
_entity_poly.type
_entity_poly.pdbx_seq_one_letter_code
_entity_poly.pdbx_strand_id
1 'polypeptide(L)'
;MKPIHTEPAATGISAHCQVPGPRSIPFSSLAGVRVGNVQDDAAATGVTVYRLTSPGRAAVVVLGGGPASRETESIAPERNHPLNALVFSGGSAYGLAASGGVARCLEDHGVGYDTGIAVVPIVCQSCIYDLGFGSASLRPDERMGYAACKATFSSNDPRSGNVGAGTGATVGKAAGMRQAQKAGIGYAAAQMGSLQLGVAVVLNSFGDIYADGKKIAGMLTPDRSDFADSYLSTLQSAEENLFTSTTNTTLAAVFTNGDFTPAQLKHLAQMASAGFARCIVPAFTTADGDTVYAISVGPDKDKVAASLDAVGALSAKLTEEAIADAVYSAQVH
;
A
#
# COMPACT_ATOMS: atom_id res chain seq x y z
N MET A 1 -37.56 -9.07 -54.34
CA MET A 1 -36.47 -8.82 -53.41
C MET A 1 -36.24 -10.13 -52.63
N LYS A 2 -35.10 -10.80 -52.87
CA LYS A 2 -34.73 -12.01 -52.12
C LYS A 2 -33.92 -11.57 -50.90
N PRO A 3 -34.07 -12.16 -49.71
CA PRO A 3 -33.26 -11.87 -48.54
C PRO A 3 -31.86 -12.48 -48.72
N ILE A 4 -30.82 -11.66 -48.47
CA ILE A 4 -29.41 -12.08 -48.44
C ILE A 4 -29.19 -12.71 -47.08
N HIS A 5 -29.11 -14.03 -47.01
CA HIS A 5 -28.54 -14.74 -45.87
C HIS A 5 -27.01 -14.67 -45.97
N THR A 6 -26.40 -13.82 -45.14
CA THR A 6 -24.97 -13.91 -44.88
C THR A 6 -24.80 -14.80 -43.65
N GLU A 7 -24.27 -16.01 -43.86
CA GLU A 7 -23.76 -16.81 -42.74
C GLU A 7 -22.58 -16.06 -42.08
N PRO A 8 -22.54 -16.00 -40.72
CA PRO A 8 -21.36 -15.47 -40.06
C PRO A 8 -20.19 -16.43 -40.26
N ALA A 9 -19.09 -15.92 -40.80
CA ALA A 9 -17.81 -16.64 -40.89
C ALA A 9 -17.43 -17.11 -39.48
N ALA A 10 -17.32 -18.43 -39.30
CA ALA A 10 -16.77 -19.02 -38.09
C ALA A 10 -15.30 -18.58 -37.95
N THR A 11 -15.08 -17.51 -37.18
CA THR A 11 -13.75 -17.19 -36.70
C THR A 11 -13.33 -18.30 -35.77
N GLY A 12 -12.49 -19.20 -36.26
CA GLY A 12 -11.84 -20.24 -35.46
C GLY A 12 -11.12 -19.55 -34.31
N ILE A 13 -11.67 -19.73 -33.11
CA ILE A 13 -10.95 -19.43 -31.87
C ILE A 13 -9.82 -20.42 -31.84
N SER A 14 -8.63 -19.94 -32.19
CA SER A 14 -7.34 -20.61 -32.08
C SER A 14 -7.26 -21.29 -30.72
N ALA A 15 -6.82 -22.56 -30.70
CA ALA A 15 -6.54 -23.32 -29.49
C ALA A 15 -5.84 -22.41 -28.48
N HIS A 16 -6.47 -22.16 -27.35
CA HIS A 16 -5.91 -21.34 -26.29
C HIS A 16 -4.58 -21.98 -25.86
N CYS A 17 -3.48 -21.34 -26.22
CA CYS A 17 -2.24 -21.53 -25.50
C CYS A 17 -2.58 -21.22 -24.03
N GLN A 18 -2.68 -22.24 -23.20
CA GLN A 18 -2.92 -22.09 -21.77
C GLN A 18 -1.65 -21.45 -21.19
N VAL A 19 -1.59 -20.12 -21.21
CA VAL A 19 -0.58 -19.39 -20.44
C VAL A 19 -0.89 -19.73 -18.97
N PRO A 20 0.04 -20.35 -18.23
CA PRO A 20 -0.19 -20.63 -16.82
C PRO A 20 -0.59 -19.33 -16.12
N GLY A 21 -1.68 -19.36 -15.34
CA GLY A 21 -2.13 -18.21 -14.54
C GLY A 21 -1.06 -17.75 -13.55
N PRO A 22 -1.27 -16.59 -12.91
CA PRO A 22 -0.35 -16.11 -11.89
C PRO A 22 -0.25 -17.10 -10.74
N ARG A 23 0.98 -17.42 -10.33
CA ARG A 23 1.27 -18.27 -9.19
C ARG A 23 1.57 -17.42 -7.98
N SER A 24 0.90 -17.63 -6.86
CA SER A 24 1.24 -16.98 -5.58
C SER A 24 2.68 -17.33 -5.18
N ILE A 25 3.41 -16.33 -4.69
CA ILE A 25 4.77 -16.46 -4.17
C ILE A 25 4.88 -15.70 -2.85
N PRO A 26 5.84 -16.04 -1.96
CA PRO A 26 6.13 -15.21 -0.79
C PRO A 26 6.57 -13.80 -1.21
N PHE A 27 6.08 -12.76 -0.55
CA PHE A 27 6.50 -11.37 -0.84
C PHE A 27 8.03 -11.21 -0.67
N SER A 28 8.64 -11.94 0.28
CA SER A 28 10.09 -11.94 0.50
C SER A 28 10.92 -12.45 -0.69
N SER A 29 10.29 -13.14 -1.64
CA SER A 29 10.97 -13.63 -2.86
C SER A 29 11.02 -12.61 -4.00
N LEU A 30 10.36 -11.45 -3.84
CA LEU A 30 10.46 -10.36 -4.83
C LEU A 30 11.90 -9.86 -4.92
N ALA A 31 12.44 -9.93 -6.13
CA ALA A 31 13.75 -9.36 -6.40
C ALA A 31 13.67 -7.82 -6.35
N GLY A 32 14.68 -7.18 -5.78
CA GLY A 32 14.81 -5.72 -5.86
C GLY A 32 14.21 -4.93 -4.69
N VAL A 33 13.53 -5.56 -3.72
CA VAL A 33 13.01 -4.90 -2.52
C VAL A 33 13.36 -5.69 -1.25
N ARG A 34 13.68 -4.96 -0.18
CA ARG A 34 13.92 -5.49 1.18
C ARG A 34 13.05 -4.75 2.18
N VAL A 35 12.43 -5.48 3.08
CA VAL A 35 11.51 -4.96 4.08
C VAL A 35 12.14 -5.02 5.46
N GLY A 36 12.05 -3.91 6.20
CA GLY A 36 12.47 -3.83 7.60
C GLY A 36 11.40 -3.14 8.44
N ASN A 37 11.16 -3.67 9.61
CA ASN A 37 10.13 -3.20 10.53
C ASN A 37 10.71 -2.83 11.89
N VAL A 38 10.18 -1.76 12.48
CA VAL A 38 10.39 -1.40 13.89
C VAL A 38 9.07 -0.88 14.43
N GLN A 39 8.65 -1.34 15.61
CA GLN A 39 7.46 -0.86 16.29
C GLN A 39 7.68 -0.70 17.78
N ASP A 40 6.76 0.03 18.40
CA ASP A 40 6.53 0.07 19.86
C ASP A 40 5.12 -0.48 20.10
N ASP A 41 5.07 -1.70 20.62
CA ASP A 41 3.80 -2.41 20.84
C ASP A 41 2.95 -1.76 21.94
N ALA A 42 3.59 -1.16 22.96
CA ALA A 42 2.89 -0.46 24.04
C ALA A 42 2.26 0.85 23.56
N ALA A 43 2.94 1.57 22.67
CA ALA A 43 2.44 2.78 22.06
C ALA A 43 1.54 2.50 20.84
N ALA A 44 1.51 1.27 20.37
CA ALA A 44 0.79 0.80 19.19
C ALA A 44 1.09 1.64 17.94
N THR A 45 2.37 1.80 17.61
CA THR A 45 2.83 2.53 16.42
C THR A 45 4.14 1.98 15.90
N GLY A 46 4.51 2.28 14.66
CA GLY A 46 5.78 1.79 14.11
C GLY A 46 6.07 2.27 12.70
N VAL A 47 7.15 1.72 12.13
CA VAL A 47 7.71 2.06 10.83
C VAL A 47 7.98 0.79 10.03
N THR A 48 7.59 0.79 8.77
CA THR A 48 7.97 -0.19 7.76
C THR A 48 8.75 0.50 6.64
N VAL A 49 9.95 0.01 6.36
CA VAL A 49 10.82 0.51 5.29
C VAL A 49 10.92 -0.51 4.16
N TYR A 50 10.64 -0.08 2.96
CA TYR A 50 10.87 -0.82 1.72
C TYR A 50 12.11 -0.24 1.04
N ARG A 51 13.29 -0.80 1.35
CA ARG A 51 14.55 -0.40 0.70
C ARG A 51 14.67 -1.09 -0.65
N LEU A 52 14.94 -0.30 -1.69
CA LEU A 52 15.23 -0.84 -3.01
C LEU A 52 16.71 -1.26 -3.10
N THR A 53 16.98 -2.41 -3.73
CA THR A 53 18.37 -2.92 -3.89
C THR A 53 19.14 -2.20 -5.00
N SER A 54 18.41 -1.53 -5.89
CA SER A 54 18.87 -0.55 -6.86
C SER A 54 17.83 0.55 -6.97
N PRO A 55 18.19 1.80 -7.33
CA PRO A 55 17.23 2.89 -7.49
C PRO A 55 16.12 2.51 -8.47
N GLY A 56 14.85 2.69 -8.07
CA GLY A 56 13.69 2.28 -8.84
C GLY A 56 12.89 3.46 -9.40
N ARG A 57 12.33 3.29 -10.60
CA ARG A 57 11.33 4.23 -11.11
C ARG A 57 10.05 4.06 -10.29
N ALA A 58 9.43 5.15 -9.90
CA ALA A 58 8.24 5.15 -9.05
C ALA A 58 7.23 6.20 -9.46
N ALA A 59 5.98 6.01 -9.06
CA ALA A 59 4.95 7.02 -9.10
C ALA A 59 3.97 6.82 -7.95
N VAL A 60 3.18 7.85 -7.67
CA VAL A 60 2.20 7.87 -6.60
C VAL A 60 0.88 8.47 -7.05
N VAL A 61 -0.22 7.97 -6.50
CA VAL A 61 -1.56 8.53 -6.64
C VAL A 61 -2.14 8.74 -5.24
N VAL A 62 -2.55 9.96 -4.95
CA VAL A 62 -3.27 10.33 -3.73
C VAL A 62 -4.75 10.40 -4.06
N LEU A 63 -5.57 9.68 -3.31
CA LEU A 63 -7.00 9.49 -3.56
C LEU A 63 -7.88 10.04 -2.44
N GLY A 64 -7.36 10.06 -1.21
CA GLY A 64 -8.04 10.62 -0.05
C GLY A 64 -7.79 12.13 0.11
N GLY A 65 -8.61 12.79 0.93
CA GLY A 65 -8.56 14.25 1.14
C GLY A 65 -7.52 14.73 2.17
N GLY A 66 -6.96 13.82 3.01
CA GLY A 66 -6.07 14.17 4.13
C GLY A 66 -4.75 13.40 4.17
N PRO A 67 -3.92 13.39 3.09
CA PRO A 67 -2.68 12.63 3.07
C PRO A 67 -1.61 13.25 3.97
N ALA A 68 -0.91 12.41 4.75
CA ALA A 68 0.34 12.80 5.41
C ALA A 68 1.49 12.15 4.61
N SER A 69 2.19 12.94 3.78
CA SER A 69 3.23 12.44 2.89
C SER A 69 4.44 13.37 2.80
N ARG A 70 5.59 12.81 2.41
CA ARG A 70 6.84 13.52 2.22
C ARG A 70 7.55 13.05 0.97
N GLU A 71 8.17 13.99 0.23
CA GLU A 71 9.04 13.81 -0.93
C GLU A 71 8.36 13.16 -2.16
N THR A 72 7.03 13.11 -2.18
CA THR A 72 6.25 12.49 -3.27
C THR A 72 6.38 13.22 -4.61
N GLU A 73 6.66 14.53 -4.58
CA GLU A 73 6.88 15.32 -5.78
C GLU A 73 8.18 14.94 -6.53
N SER A 74 9.17 14.38 -5.84
CA SER A 74 10.43 13.98 -6.48
C SER A 74 10.22 12.82 -7.46
N ILE A 75 9.25 11.96 -7.23
CA ILE A 75 8.89 10.83 -8.09
C ILE A 75 7.73 11.14 -9.06
N ALA A 76 7.30 12.38 -9.16
CA ALA A 76 6.32 12.77 -10.17
C ALA A 76 6.84 12.44 -11.57
N PRO A 77 5.97 11.99 -12.52
CA PRO A 77 6.40 11.57 -13.86
C PRO A 77 7.26 12.59 -14.60
N GLU A 78 7.04 13.87 -14.34
CA GLU A 78 7.76 14.99 -14.96
C GLU A 78 9.19 15.16 -14.41
N ARG A 79 9.45 14.68 -13.18
CA ARG A 79 10.75 14.79 -12.49
C ARG A 79 11.57 13.51 -12.56
N ASN A 80 10.90 12.37 -12.41
CA ASN A 80 11.47 11.02 -12.56
C ASN A 80 12.77 10.79 -11.76
N HIS A 81 12.84 11.27 -10.51
CA HIS A 81 13.97 10.93 -9.65
C HIS A 81 13.86 9.47 -9.18
N PRO A 82 14.93 8.68 -9.31
CA PRO A 82 14.91 7.29 -8.88
C PRO A 82 14.76 7.16 -7.36
N LEU A 83 13.79 6.38 -6.91
CA LEU A 83 13.51 6.12 -5.50
C LEU A 83 14.54 5.15 -4.91
N ASN A 84 15.04 5.42 -3.70
CA ASN A 84 15.92 4.52 -2.94
C ASN A 84 15.16 3.73 -1.86
N ALA A 85 14.16 4.35 -1.22
CA ALA A 85 13.28 3.70 -0.26
C ALA A 85 11.90 4.34 -0.21
N LEU A 86 10.89 3.51 0.07
CA LEU A 86 9.56 3.93 0.50
C LEU A 86 9.39 3.63 1.99
N VAL A 87 8.77 4.55 2.72
CA VAL A 87 8.50 4.41 4.15
C VAL A 87 7.00 4.51 4.39
N PHE A 88 6.46 3.54 5.12
CA PHE A 88 5.15 3.66 5.74
C PHE A 88 5.33 3.75 7.25
N SER A 89 4.54 4.58 7.93
CA SER A 89 4.61 4.69 9.39
C SER A 89 3.27 5.08 10.00
N GLY A 90 3.14 4.88 11.29
CA GLY A 90 2.14 5.52 12.12
C GLY A 90 2.48 6.99 12.42
N GLY A 91 1.80 7.57 13.39
CA GLY A 91 2.09 8.89 13.94
C GLY A 91 1.51 10.07 13.17
N SER A 92 0.71 9.84 12.11
CA SER A 92 0.19 10.93 11.28
C SER A 92 1.33 11.81 10.74
N ALA A 93 1.10 13.12 10.56
CA ALA A 93 2.13 14.06 10.09
C ALA A 93 3.40 14.09 10.96
N TYR A 94 3.30 13.77 12.25
CA TYR A 94 4.49 13.67 13.13
C TYR A 94 5.40 12.49 12.75
N GLY A 95 4.82 11.37 12.30
CA GLY A 95 5.56 10.18 11.85
C GLY A 95 6.43 10.42 10.62
N LEU A 96 6.23 11.53 9.88
CA LEU A 96 7.08 11.93 8.76
C LEU A 96 8.55 12.16 9.16
N ALA A 97 8.84 12.29 10.45
CA ALA A 97 10.22 12.34 10.96
C ALA A 97 11.00 11.05 10.68
N ALA A 98 10.34 9.90 10.55
CA ALA A 98 11.00 8.61 10.34
C ALA A 98 11.85 8.58 9.06
N SER A 99 11.42 9.22 7.97
CA SER A 99 12.20 9.24 6.73
C SER A 99 13.54 9.97 6.83
N GLY A 100 13.70 10.91 7.79
CA GLY A 100 15.00 11.51 8.08
C GLY A 100 16.03 10.48 8.56
N GLY A 101 15.60 9.59 9.46
CA GLY A 101 16.42 8.46 9.92
C GLY A 101 16.72 7.45 8.82
N VAL A 102 15.75 7.18 7.93
CA VAL A 102 15.96 6.30 6.76
C VAL A 102 16.98 6.90 5.81
N ALA A 103 16.86 8.19 5.48
CA ALA A 103 17.80 8.87 4.61
C ALA A 103 19.24 8.82 5.19
N ARG A 104 19.39 9.10 6.49
CA ARG A 104 20.70 9.00 7.17
C ARG A 104 21.26 7.57 7.13
N CYS A 105 20.43 6.56 7.37
CA CYS A 105 20.87 5.17 7.29
C CYS A 105 21.34 4.78 5.88
N LEU A 106 20.64 5.23 4.84
CA LEU A 106 21.03 4.99 3.45
C LEU A 106 22.34 5.71 3.10
N GLU A 107 22.51 6.98 3.53
CA GLU A 107 23.75 7.75 3.36
C GLU A 107 24.94 7.04 4.02
N ASP A 108 24.79 6.58 5.27
CA ASP A 108 25.82 5.81 6.01
C ASP A 108 26.25 4.52 5.27
N HIS A 109 25.39 4.00 4.38
CA HIS A 109 25.67 2.82 3.53
C HIS A 109 26.01 3.18 2.07
N GLY A 110 26.21 4.46 1.76
CA GLY A 110 26.53 4.92 0.40
C GLY A 110 25.41 4.74 -0.62
N VAL A 111 24.14 4.69 -0.18
CA VAL A 111 22.97 4.50 -1.04
C VAL A 111 22.26 5.83 -1.25
N GLY A 112 22.24 6.32 -2.48
CA GLY A 112 21.61 7.60 -2.87
C GLY A 112 22.18 8.13 -4.17
N TYR A 113 21.80 9.37 -4.51
CA TYR A 113 22.34 10.11 -5.62
C TYR A 113 23.67 10.78 -5.21
N ASP A 114 24.74 10.44 -5.91
CA ASP A 114 26.06 11.06 -5.67
C ASP A 114 26.11 12.45 -6.30
N THR A 115 26.24 13.48 -5.47
CA THR A 115 26.38 14.88 -5.90
C THR A 115 27.85 15.28 -6.13
N GLY A 116 28.81 14.38 -5.88
CA GLY A 116 30.26 14.67 -5.83
C GLY A 116 30.70 15.35 -4.52
N ILE A 117 29.75 15.70 -3.63
CA ILE A 117 30.01 16.29 -2.30
C ILE A 117 29.41 15.39 -1.21
N ALA A 118 28.22 14.87 -1.43
CA ALA A 118 27.48 13.99 -0.52
C ALA A 118 26.61 13.01 -1.32
N VAL A 119 26.27 11.88 -0.70
CA VAL A 119 25.26 10.96 -1.21
C VAL A 119 23.90 11.38 -0.67
N VAL A 120 22.93 11.64 -1.55
CA VAL A 120 21.59 12.11 -1.19
C VAL A 120 20.55 11.04 -1.54
N PRO A 121 20.02 10.31 -0.55
CA PRO A 121 18.96 9.33 -0.79
C PRO A 121 17.62 10.00 -1.12
N ILE A 122 16.90 9.46 -2.09
CA ILE A 122 15.51 9.83 -2.38
C ILE A 122 14.60 8.86 -1.62
N VAL A 123 13.89 9.39 -0.62
CA VAL A 123 13.04 8.61 0.30
C VAL A 123 11.64 9.23 0.34
N CYS A 124 10.67 8.52 -0.22
CA CYS A 124 9.26 8.90 -0.07
C CYS A 124 8.67 8.28 1.20
N GLN A 125 7.73 9.00 1.81
CA GLN A 125 7.00 8.51 2.98
C GLN A 125 5.52 8.85 2.91
N SER A 126 4.68 7.93 3.45
CA SER A 126 3.30 8.20 3.84
C SER A 126 2.99 7.63 5.21
N CYS A 127 2.12 8.31 5.96
CA CYS A 127 1.77 7.93 7.33
C CYS A 127 0.28 7.62 7.45
N ILE A 128 -0.04 6.61 8.30
CA ILE A 128 -1.40 6.43 8.81
C ILE A 128 -1.60 7.26 10.09
N TYR A 129 -2.86 7.54 10.42
CA TYR A 129 -3.24 8.14 11.70
C TYR A 129 -3.59 7.03 12.69
N ASP A 130 -2.70 6.70 13.60
CA ASP A 130 -2.88 5.69 14.65
C ASP A 130 -2.92 6.30 16.07
N LEU A 131 -2.85 7.63 16.19
CA LEU A 131 -2.77 8.36 17.47
C LEU A 131 -3.99 8.11 18.38
N GLY A 132 -5.10 7.67 17.84
CA GLY A 132 -6.31 7.36 18.59
C GLY A 132 -6.39 5.94 19.15
N PHE A 133 -5.46 5.04 18.75
CA PHE A 133 -5.50 3.62 19.18
C PHE A 133 -4.57 3.34 20.36
N GLY A 134 -3.34 3.80 20.30
CA GLY A 134 -2.36 3.61 21.38
C GLY A 134 -2.02 4.92 22.07
N SER A 135 -0.75 5.30 22.03
CA SER A 135 -0.26 6.55 22.62
C SER A 135 -0.19 7.68 21.59
N ALA A 136 -0.87 8.80 21.86
CA ALA A 136 -0.74 10.00 21.05
C ALA A 136 0.58 10.76 21.27
N SER A 137 1.32 10.47 22.31
CA SER A 137 2.57 11.17 22.66
C SER A 137 3.83 10.47 22.16
N LEU A 138 3.81 9.13 22.02
CA LEU A 138 4.91 8.37 21.43
C LEU A 138 4.61 8.11 19.94
N ARG A 139 5.51 8.56 19.09
CA ARG A 139 5.31 8.57 17.63
C ARG A 139 6.59 8.11 16.93
N PRO A 140 6.47 7.54 15.71
CA PRO A 140 7.65 7.22 14.90
C PRO A 140 8.57 8.43 14.73
N ASP A 141 9.85 8.22 15.01
CA ASP A 141 10.92 9.22 14.95
C ASP A 141 12.08 8.77 14.03
N GLU A 142 13.11 9.61 13.91
CA GLU A 142 14.30 9.30 13.13
C GLU A 142 15.03 8.02 13.62
N ARG A 143 15.00 7.73 14.92
CA ARG A 143 15.66 6.52 15.47
C ARG A 143 14.94 5.27 15.01
N MET A 144 13.60 5.27 15.04
CA MET A 144 12.79 4.15 14.54
C MET A 144 13.00 3.97 13.03
N GLY A 145 13.00 5.06 12.26
CA GLY A 145 13.27 5.02 10.81
C GLY A 145 14.65 4.48 10.48
N TYR A 146 15.68 4.95 11.17
CA TYR A 146 17.06 4.46 11.01
C TYR A 146 17.16 2.96 11.32
N ALA A 147 16.60 2.51 12.44
CA ALA A 147 16.64 1.12 12.85
C ALA A 147 15.90 0.20 11.86
N ALA A 148 14.70 0.61 11.38
CA ALA A 148 13.94 -0.13 10.38
C ALA A 148 14.71 -0.23 9.04
N CYS A 149 15.33 0.87 8.59
CA CYS A 149 16.19 0.87 7.41
C CYS A 149 17.40 -0.06 7.58
N LYS A 150 18.10 0.05 8.70
CA LYS A 150 19.27 -0.79 9.02
C LYS A 150 18.93 -2.28 8.99
N ALA A 151 17.76 -2.68 9.46
CA ALA A 151 17.30 -4.06 9.41
C ALA A 151 17.24 -4.61 7.98
N THR A 152 16.92 -3.77 6.97
CA THR A 152 16.85 -4.19 5.56
C THR A 152 18.19 -4.63 4.95
N PHE A 153 19.32 -4.27 5.56
CA PHE A 153 20.65 -4.67 5.09
C PHE A 153 21.02 -6.08 5.54
N SER A 154 20.44 -6.56 6.65
CA SER A 154 20.73 -7.88 7.22
C SER A 154 19.59 -8.89 7.03
N SER A 155 18.35 -8.43 6.83
CA SER A 155 17.17 -9.28 6.72
C SER A 155 16.19 -8.77 5.65
N ASN A 156 15.14 -9.57 5.40
CA ASN A 156 13.98 -9.20 4.61
C ASN A 156 12.74 -9.75 5.32
N ASP A 157 11.98 -8.86 5.98
CA ASP A 157 10.95 -9.24 6.94
C ASP A 157 9.56 -8.69 6.59
N PRO A 158 8.91 -9.17 5.50
CA PRO A 158 7.55 -8.77 5.15
C PRO A 158 6.51 -9.59 5.95
N ARG A 159 6.48 -9.40 7.27
CA ARG A 159 5.47 -10.01 8.14
C ARG A 159 4.18 -9.21 8.10
N SER A 160 3.04 -9.91 8.03
CA SER A 160 1.70 -9.34 8.11
C SER A 160 1.22 -9.19 9.55
N GLY A 161 0.17 -8.39 9.75
CA GLY A 161 -0.48 -8.18 11.05
C GLY A 161 -0.03 -6.92 11.77
N ASN A 162 0.13 -7.02 13.09
CA ASN A 162 0.46 -5.90 13.98
C ASN A 162 1.96 -5.61 14.00
N VAL A 163 2.54 -5.30 12.85
CA VAL A 163 3.99 -5.14 12.67
C VAL A 163 4.28 -3.81 11.97
N GLY A 164 5.35 -3.15 12.40
CA GLY A 164 5.81 -1.92 11.77
C GLY A 164 4.71 -0.86 11.68
N ALA A 165 4.48 -0.32 10.49
CA ALA A 165 3.43 0.67 10.22
C ALA A 165 2.00 0.15 10.48
N GLY A 166 1.80 -1.19 10.50
CA GLY A 166 0.49 -1.80 10.77
C GLY A 166 0.14 -1.91 12.25
N THR A 167 1.08 -1.60 13.17
CA THR A 167 0.91 -1.85 14.61
C THR A 167 -0.28 -1.12 15.21
N GLY A 168 -0.54 0.14 14.81
CA GLY A 168 -1.69 0.93 15.32
C GLY A 168 -2.89 0.99 14.38
N ALA A 169 -2.88 0.26 13.26
CA ALA A 169 -3.90 0.35 12.24
C ALA A 169 -5.26 -0.20 12.69
N THR A 170 -6.35 0.49 12.32
CA THR A 170 -7.74 0.15 12.65
C THR A 170 -8.69 0.45 11.48
N VAL A 171 -9.86 -0.18 11.46
CA VAL A 171 -10.88 -0.04 10.41
C VAL A 171 -12.27 0.20 10.99
N GLY A 172 -13.21 0.71 10.18
CA GLY A 172 -14.60 0.89 10.59
C GLY A 172 -14.78 2.01 11.62
N LYS A 173 -14.31 3.22 11.31
CA LYS A 173 -14.25 4.35 12.24
C LYS A 173 -15.38 5.38 12.10
N ALA A 174 -16.44 5.07 11.32
CA ALA A 174 -17.55 5.99 11.08
C ALA A 174 -18.26 6.46 12.36
N ALA A 175 -18.30 5.61 13.41
CA ALA A 175 -18.81 5.98 14.74
C ALA A 175 -17.69 6.20 15.78
N GLY A 176 -16.45 6.43 15.33
CA GLY A 176 -15.29 6.70 16.18
C GLY A 176 -14.54 5.44 16.65
N MET A 177 -13.44 5.68 17.38
CA MET A 177 -12.48 4.61 17.76
C MET A 177 -13.04 3.53 18.67
N ARG A 178 -14.08 3.81 19.45
CA ARG A 178 -14.68 2.82 20.36
C ARG A 178 -15.32 1.64 19.64
N GLN A 179 -15.81 1.87 18.43
CA GLN A 179 -16.45 0.87 17.57
C GLN A 179 -15.53 0.35 16.46
N ALA A 180 -14.32 0.90 16.35
CA ALA A 180 -13.35 0.45 15.39
C ALA A 180 -12.79 -0.94 15.71
N GLN A 181 -12.39 -1.66 14.69
CA GLN A 181 -11.72 -2.96 14.79
C GLN A 181 -10.24 -2.85 14.46
N LYS A 182 -9.43 -3.72 15.07
CA LYS A 182 -8.00 -3.82 14.78
C LYS A 182 -7.78 -4.35 13.35
N ALA A 183 -6.83 -3.75 12.65
CA ALA A 183 -6.29 -4.20 11.38
C ALA A 183 -4.76 -4.11 11.43
N GLY A 184 -4.07 -4.22 10.30
CA GLY A 184 -2.61 -4.27 10.31
C GLY A 184 -2.00 -3.92 8.97
N ILE A 185 -0.84 -4.50 8.72
CA ILE A 185 -0.18 -4.54 7.43
C ILE A 185 -0.40 -5.92 6.79
N GLY A 186 -0.60 -5.96 5.48
CA GLY A 186 -0.77 -7.21 4.72
C GLY A 186 0.02 -7.20 3.42
N TYR A 187 0.33 -8.40 2.94
CA TYR A 187 1.13 -8.63 1.75
C TYR A 187 0.50 -9.67 0.84
N ALA A 188 0.59 -9.45 -0.46
CA ALA A 188 0.28 -10.45 -1.47
C ALA A 188 1.29 -10.36 -2.61
N ALA A 189 1.69 -11.49 -3.21
CA ALA A 189 2.60 -11.48 -4.34
C ALA A 189 2.34 -12.65 -5.28
N ALA A 190 2.59 -12.42 -6.57
CA ALA A 190 2.43 -13.40 -7.63
C ALA A 190 3.54 -13.32 -8.67
N GLN A 191 3.73 -14.43 -9.40
CA GLN A 191 4.68 -14.55 -10.49
C GLN A 191 4.00 -15.14 -11.73
N MET A 192 4.27 -14.54 -12.89
CA MET A 192 3.90 -15.04 -14.24
C MET A 192 5.17 -15.11 -15.10
N GLY A 193 5.66 -16.33 -15.38
CA GLY A 193 6.96 -16.49 -16.03
C GLY A 193 8.06 -15.82 -15.22
N SER A 194 8.77 -14.86 -15.82
CA SER A 194 9.80 -14.04 -15.16
C SER A 194 9.24 -12.76 -14.50
N LEU A 195 7.99 -12.39 -14.80
CA LEU A 195 7.35 -11.22 -14.19
C LEU A 195 6.97 -11.51 -12.75
N GLN A 196 7.40 -10.67 -11.84
CA GLN A 196 7.04 -10.69 -10.42
C GLN A 196 6.26 -9.42 -10.07
N LEU A 197 5.25 -9.59 -9.23
CA LEU A 197 4.41 -8.51 -8.72
C LEU A 197 4.09 -8.75 -7.26
N GLY A 198 4.24 -7.74 -6.42
CA GLY A 198 3.83 -7.79 -5.02
C GLY A 198 3.14 -6.52 -4.59
N VAL A 199 2.21 -6.64 -3.67
CA VAL A 199 1.49 -5.53 -3.07
C VAL A 199 1.62 -5.60 -1.56
N ALA A 200 1.93 -4.47 -0.95
CA ALA A 200 1.89 -4.26 0.49
C ALA A 200 0.78 -3.25 0.81
N VAL A 201 -0.02 -3.51 1.85
CA VAL A 201 -1.09 -2.61 2.30
C VAL A 201 -0.97 -2.37 3.80
N VAL A 202 -0.98 -1.10 4.23
CA VAL A 202 -1.24 -0.72 5.63
C VAL A 202 -2.68 -0.26 5.71
N LEU A 203 -3.51 -1.02 6.41
CA LEU A 203 -4.97 -0.90 6.40
C LEU A 203 -5.48 -0.13 7.62
N ASN A 204 -5.70 1.18 7.47
CA ASN A 204 -6.23 2.05 8.54
C ASN A 204 -7.43 2.87 8.04
N SER A 205 -8.41 2.22 7.42
CA SER A 205 -9.52 2.84 6.71
C SER A 205 -10.61 3.42 7.60
N PHE A 206 -11.35 4.37 7.05
CA PHE A 206 -12.61 4.85 7.61
C PHE A 206 -13.71 3.77 7.48
N GLY A 207 -13.82 3.16 6.31
CA GLY A 207 -14.87 2.21 5.95
C GLY A 207 -14.68 0.81 6.50
N ASP A 208 -15.69 -0.01 6.25
CA ASP A 208 -15.73 -1.45 6.53
C ASP A 208 -15.00 -2.24 5.45
N ILE A 209 -14.53 -3.43 5.79
CA ILE A 209 -13.73 -4.27 4.91
C ILE A 209 -14.53 -5.48 4.46
N TYR A 210 -14.51 -5.71 3.15
CA TYR A 210 -15.20 -6.82 2.50
C TYR A 210 -14.21 -7.70 1.72
N ALA A 211 -14.43 -9.01 1.78
CA ALA A 211 -13.78 -9.99 0.92
C ALA A 211 -14.84 -10.98 0.41
N ASP A 212 -14.83 -11.28 -0.88
CA ASP A 212 -15.79 -12.18 -1.55
C ASP A 212 -17.27 -11.82 -1.23
N GLY A 213 -17.55 -10.50 -1.19
CA GLY A 213 -18.88 -9.98 -0.92
C GLY A 213 -19.35 -10.05 0.55
N LYS A 214 -18.48 -10.48 1.47
CA LYS A 214 -18.78 -10.58 2.91
C LYS A 214 -17.97 -9.56 3.69
N LYS A 215 -18.59 -8.92 4.70
CA LYS A 215 -17.87 -8.08 5.65
C LYS A 215 -16.97 -8.99 6.51
N ILE A 216 -15.67 -8.68 6.52
CA ILE A 216 -14.66 -9.43 7.30
C ILE A 216 -14.10 -8.63 8.47
N ALA A 217 -14.18 -7.29 8.42
CA ALA A 217 -13.86 -6.37 9.51
C ALA A 217 -14.56 -5.04 9.28
N GLY A 218 -14.65 -4.21 10.32
CA GLY A 218 -15.23 -2.87 10.20
C GLY A 218 -15.81 -2.35 11.48
N MET A 219 -16.77 -1.44 11.37
CA MET A 219 -17.45 -0.84 12.49
C MET A 219 -18.26 -1.90 13.26
N LEU A 220 -18.11 -1.89 14.57
CA LEU A 220 -18.87 -2.76 15.47
C LEU A 220 -20.05 -2.00 16.10
N THR A 221 -21.05 -2.75 16.57
CA THR A 221 -22.11 -2.22 17.43
C THR A 221 -21.53 -1.62 18.73
N PRO A 222 -22.26 -0.73 19.44
CA PRO A 222 -21.73 -0.12 20.67
C PRO A 222 -21.30 -1.12 21.75
N ASP A 223 -21.94 -2.30 21.82
CA ASP A 223 -21.60 -3.41 22.70
C ASP A 223 -20.52 -4.35 22.12
N ARG A 224 -20.07 -4.07 20.87
CA ARG A 224 -19.07 -4.83 20.12
C ARG A 224 -19.44 -6.29 19.83
N SER A 225 -20.72 -6.65 19.92
CA SER A 225 -21.20 -8.03 19.70
C SER A 225 -21.38 -8.40 18.25
N ASP A 226 -21.54 -7.41 17.35
CA ASP A 226 -21.83 -7.63 15.93
C ASP A 226 -21.26 -6.49 15.08
N PHE A 227 -21.31 -6.65 13.75
CA PHE A 227 -20.98 -5.59 12.83
C PHE A 227 -22.10 -4.55 12.76
N ALA A 228 -21.73 -3.28 12.83
CA ALA A 228 -22.55 -2.15 12.38
C ALA A 228 -22.20 -1.80 10.92
N ASP A 229 -22.68 -0.67 10.39
CA ASP A 229 -22.55 -0.32 8.98
C ASP A 229 -22.00 1.11 8.83
N SER A 230 -20.72 1.20 8.41
CA SER A 230 -20.05 2.48 8.19
C SER A 230 -20.66 3.29 7.06
N TYR A 231 -21.18 2.65 6.01
CA TYR A 231 -21.83 3.34 4.89
C TYR A 231 -23.13 4.01 5.35
N LEU A 232 -24.00 3.26 6.05
CA LEU A 232 -25.26 3.83 6.58
C LEU A 232 -24.98 4.94 7.60
N SER A 233 -24.00 4.75 8.49
CA SER A 233 -23.59 5.80 9.43
C SER A 233 -23.11 7.07 8.73
N THR A 234 -22.39 6.93 7.61
CA THR A 234 -21.97 8.07 6.79
C THR A 234 -23.15 8.79 6.17
N LEU A 235 -24.16 8.07 5.66
CA LEU A 235 -25.36 8.68 5.10
C LEU A 235 -26.20 9.43 6.15
N GLN A 236 -26.29 8.90 7.36
CA GLN A 236 -27.02 9.55 8.46
C GLN A 236 -26.39 10.87 8.90
N SER A 237 -25.07 11.04 8.70
CA SER A 237 -24.37 12.30 9.01
C SER A 237 -24.43 13.36 7.88
N ALA A 238 -25.11 13.08 6.76
CA ALA A 238 -25.12 13.94 5.58
C ALA A 238 -25.70 15.35 5.85
N GLU A 239 -26.68 15.48 6.75
CA GLU A 239 -27.30 16.75 7.11
C GLU A 239 -26.54 17.51 8.20
N GLU A 240 -25.69 16.82 8.96
CA GLU A 240 -25.04 17.37 10.16
C GLU A 240 -23.62 17.94 9.88
N ASN A 241 -23.10 17.73 8.67
CA ASN A 241 -21.73 18.12 8.26
C ASN A 241 -20.66 17.67 9.27
N LEU A 242 -20.87 16.48 9.87
CA LEU A 242 -20.06 15.96 10.98
C LEU A 242 -18.76 15.26 10.54
N PHE A 243 -18.29 15.47 9.30
CA PHE A 243 -16.95 15.02 8.92
C PHE A 243 -15.87 15.80 9.69
N THR A 244 -15.74 15.50 10.98
CA THR A 244 -14.84 16.23 11.89
C THR A 244 -13.49 15.55 12.13
N SER A 245 -13.22 14.37 11.55
CA SER A 245 -11.95 13.70 11.79
C SER A 245 -11.28 13.18 10.52
N THR A 246 -10.17 13.81 10.15
CA THR A 246 -9.20 13.30 9.15
C THR A 246 -8.26 12.29 9.81
N THR A 247 -8.78 11.13 10.23
CA THR A 247 -8.04 10.18 11.09
C THR A 247 -7.84 8.81 10.48
N ASN A 248 -7.98 8.72 9.15
CA ASN A 248 -7.99 7.46 8.43
C ASN A 248 -7.01 7.51 7.26
N THR A 249 -6.52 6.35 6.84
CA THR A 249 -5.60 6.27 5.71
C THR A 249 -5.36 4.81 5.35
N THR A 250 -5.58 4.42 4.10
CA THR A 250 -5.06 3.16 3.58
C THR A 250 -3.88 3.45 2.66
N LEU A 251 -2.74 2.83 2.95
CA LEU A 251 -1.54 2.96 2.13
C LEU A 251 -1.29 1.68 1.37
N ALA A 252 -1.02 1.77 0.07
CA ALA A 252 -0.57 0.62 -0.71
C ALA A 252 0.69 0.94 -1.49
N ALA A 253 1.51 -0.11 -1.72
CA ALA A 253 2.65 -0.06 -2.61
C ALA A 253 2.69 -1.31 -3.48
N VAL A 254 2.71 -1.10 -4.79
CA VAL A 254 2.88 -2.12 -5.83
C VAL A 254 4.35 -2.17 -6.21
N PHE A 255 4.98 -3.34 -6.12
CA PHE A 255 6.36 -3.60 -6.52
C PHE A 255 6.37 -4.58 -7.68
N THR A 256 7.06 -4.26 -8.77
CA THR A 256 7.16 -5.14 -9.93
C THR A 256 8.54 -5.03 -10.58
N ASN A 257 9.04 -6.11 -11.14
CA ASN A 257 10.20 -6.08 -12.02
C ASN A 257 9.82 -5.76 -13.48
N GLY A 258 8.57 -5.39 -13.73
CA GLY A 258 8.12 -4.91 -15.04
C GLY A 258 8.83 -3.62 -15.47
N ASP A 259 9.12 -3.50 -16.75
CA ASP A 259 9.76 -2.33 -17.34
C ASP A 259 8.71 -1.27 -17.69
N PHE A 260 8.45 -0.34 -16.76
CA PHE A 260 7.47 0.71 -16.91
C PHE A 260 8.09 2.10 -16.75
N THR A 261 7.61 3.05 -17.55
CA THR A 261 7.90 4.47 -17.36
C THR A 261 7.16 5.02 -16.14
N PRO A 262 7.58 6.16 -15.55
CA PRO A 262 6.85 6.78 -14.45
C PRO A 262 5.39 7.10 -14.76
N ALA A 263 5.06 7.50 -15.98
CA ALA A 263 3.68 7.74 -16.42
C ALA A 263 2.85 6.43 -16.40
N GLN A 264 3.42 5.32 -16.87
CA GLN A 264 2.79 4.00 -16.78
C GLN A 264 2.65 3.52 -15.35
N LEU A 265 3.65 3.77 -14.48
CA LEU A 265 3.57 3.45 -13.05
C LEU A 265 2.47 4.27 -12.35
N LYS A 266 2.27 5.54 -12.72
CA LYS A 266 1.15 6.33 -12.22
C LYS A 266 -0.19 5.70 -12.60
N HIS A 267 -0.33 5.24 -13.84
CA HIS A 267 -1.54 4.55 -14.29
C HIS A 267 -1.69 3.18 -13.60
N LEU A 268 -0.60 2.46 -13.38
CA LEU A 268 -0.59 1.21 -12.60
C LEU A 268 -1.10 1.42 -11.17
N ALA A 269 -0.66 2.49 -10.49
CA ALA A 269 -1.14 2.85 -9.15
C ALA A 269 -2.65 3.16 -9.16
N GLN A 270 -3.16 3.83 -10.21
CA GLN A 270 -4.60 4.06 -10.40
C GLN A 270 -5.37 2.74 -10.56
N MET A 271 -4.86 1.81 -11.38
CA MET A 271 -5.51 0.50 -11.55
C MET A 271 -5.50 -0.31 -10.25
N ALA A 272 -4.40 -0.31 -9.51
CA ALA A 272 -4.28 -1.00 -8.22
C ALA A 272 -5.28 -0.47 -7.18
N SER A 273 -5.61 0.84 -7.20
CA SER A 273 -6.59 1.45 -6.29
C SER A 273 -8.01 0.89 -6.45
N ALA A 274 -8.33 0.24 -7.57
CA ALA A 274 -9.59 -0.48 -7.72
C ALA A 274 -9.77 -1.57 -6.66
N GLY A 275 -8.69 -2.16 -6.13
CA GLY A 275 -8.74 -3.09 -5.00
C GLY A 275 -9.29 -2.44 -3.73
N PHE A 276 -8.96 -1.17 -3.46
CA PHE A 276 -9.56 -0.43 -2.34
C PHE A 276 -11.07 -0.30 -2.50
N ALA A 277 -11.52 0.19 -3.67
CA ALA A 277 -12.95 0.40 -3.93
C ALA A 277 -13.77 -0.90 -3.91
N ARG A 278 -13.15 -2.06 -4.14
CA ARG A 278 -13.82 -3.37 -4.06
C ARG A 278 -13.90 -3.92 -2.64
N CYS A 279 -12.96 -3.53 -1.77
CA CYS A 279 -12.82 -4.11 -0.44
C CYS A 279 -13.19 -3.15 0.68
N ILE A 280 -13.14 -1.83 0.48
CA ILE A 280 -13.33 -0.80 1.53
C ILE A 280 -14.58 0.00 1.23
N VAL A 281 -15.53 0.06 2.16
CA VAL A 281 -16.81 0.75 1.98
C VAL A 281 -17.16 1.60 3.20
N PRO A 282 -17.22 2.95 3.05
CA PRO A 282 -16.76 3.75 1.91
C PRO A 282 -15.22 3.85 1.85
N ALA A 283 -14.67 4.13 0.65
CA ALA A 283 -13.25 4.42 0.43
C ALA A 283 -13.08 5.84 -0.12
N PHE A 284 -11.84 6.35 -0.08
CA PHE A 284 -11.45 7.64 -0.68
C PHE A 284 -12.23 8.84 -0.15
N THR A 285 -12.66 8.79 1.09
CA THR A 285 -13.39 9.91 1.70
C THR A 285 -12.47 11.10 1.93
N THR A 286 -13.05 12.27 2.17
CA THR A 286 -12.27 13.47 2.56
C THR A 286 -11.55 13.30 3.90
N ALA A 287 -11.96 12.31 4.70
CA ALA A 287 -11.34 11.95 5.98
C ALA A 287 -10.20 10.93 5.85
N ASP A 288 -10.02 10.32 4.67
CA ASP A 288 -8.94 9.38 4.40
C ASP A 288 -7.71 10.07 3.81
N GLY A 289 -6.53 9.51 4.05
CA GLY A 289 -5.28 9.88 3.39
C GLY A 289 -4.83 8.84 2.36
N ASP A 290 -5.77 8.14 1.73
CA ASP A 290 -5.55 6.99 0.87
C ASP A 290 -4.54 7.28 -0.24
N THR A 291 -3.48 6.48 -0.28
CA THR A 291 -2.34 6.70 -1.19
C THR A 291 -1.84 5.37 -1.74
N VAL A 292 -1.59 5.31 -3.04
CA VAL A 292 -1.06 4.14 -3.74
C VAL A 292 0.22 4.49 -4.48
N TYR A 293 1.28 3.76 -4.20
CA TYR A 293 2.55 3.82 -4.93
C TYR A 293 2.65 2.66 -5.92
N ALA A 294 3.31 2.89 -7.05
CA ALA A 294 3.75 1.83 -7.95
C ALA A 294 5.24 2.01 -8.26
N ILE A 295 6.00 0.94 -8.13
CA ILE A 295 7.47 0.98 -8.16
C ILE A 295 7.99 -0.15 -9.03
N SER A 296 8.80 0.21 -10.03
CA SER A 296 9.54 -0.74 -10.85
C SER A 296 10.89 -1.03 -10.18
N VAL A 297 11.04 -2.23 -9.61
CA VAL A 297 12.18 -2.64 -8.78
C VAL A 297 13.21 -3.48 -9.54
N GLY A 298 14.42 -3.55 -9.01
CA GLY A 298 15.54 -4.30 -9.60
C GLY A 298 16.31 -3.50 -10.66
N PRO A 299 17.50 -3.98 -11.07
CA PRO A 299 18.33 -3.29 -12.05
C PRO A 299 17.70 -3.33 -13.45
N ASP A 300 17.98 -2.32 -14.28
CA ASP A 300 17.36 -2.18 -15.62
C ASP A 300 17.59 -3.39 -16.54
N LYS A 301 18.75 -4.05 -16.43
CA LYS A 301 19.08 -5.24 -17.21
C LYS A 301 18.18 -6.45 -16.93
N ASP A 302 17.53 -6.48 -15.77
CA ASP A 302 16.69 -7.58 -15.28
C ASP A 302 15.18 -7.23 -15.37
N LYS A 303 14.85 -6.07 -15.95
CA LYS A 303 13.46 -5.65 -16.17
C LYS A 303 12.76 -6.53 -17.21
N VAL A 304 11.49 -6.79 -16.97
CA VAL A 304 10.64 -7.64 -17.82
C VAL A 304 9.67 -6.76 -18.62
N ALA A 305 9.68 -6.88 -19.94
CA ALA A 305 8.64 -6.28 -20.76
C ALA A 305 7.29 -6.95 -20.47
N ALA A 306 6.29 -6.15 -20.10
CA ALA A 306 4.99 -6.65 -19.70
C ALA A 306 3.85 -5.73 -20.14
N SER A 307 2.65 -6.30 -20.34
CA SER A 307 1.44 -5.51 -20.60
C SER A 307 1.04 -4.72 -19.35
N LEU A 308 0.90 -3.41 -19.50
CA LEU A 308 0.43 -2.52 -18.42
C LEU A 308 -0.95 -2.96 -17.89
N ASP A 309 -1.89 -3.30 -18.80
CA ASP A 309 -3.25 -3.70 -18.42
C ASP A 309 -3.26 -5.02 -17.65
N ALA A 310 -2.46 -6.00 -18.07
CA ALA A 310 -2.35 -7.28 -17.37
C ALA A 310 -1.75 -7.11 -15.97
N VAL A 311 -0.68 -6.32 -15.84
CA VAL A 311 -0.06 -6.02 -14.55
C VAL A 311 -1.00 -5.18 -13.68
N GLY A 312 -1.74 -4.23 -14.26
CA GLY A 312 -2.74 -3.43 -13.57
C GLY A 312 -3.90 -4.24 -13.02
N ALA A 313 -4.46 -5.15 -13.81
CA ALA A 313 -5.52 -6.05 -13.37
C ALA A 313 -5.06 -6.97 -12.23
N LEU A 314 -3.84 -7.53 -12.34
CA LEU A 314 -3.24 -8.36 -11.29
C LEU A 314 -2.94 -7.53 -10.03
N SER A 315 -2.46 -6.28 -10.18
CA SER A 315 -2.23 -5.38 -9.03
C SER A 315 -3.49 -5.13 -8.23
N ALA A 316 -4.63 -4.87 -8.90
CA ALA A 316 -5.92 -4.70 -8.23
C ALA A 316 -6.31 -5.96 -7.43
N LYS A 317 -6.14 -7.16 -8.01
CA LYS A 317 -6.43 -8.43 -7.33
C LYS A 317 -5.51 -8.67 -6.13
N LEU A 318 -4.20 -8.45 -6.27
CA LEU A 318 -3.25 -8.57 -5.17
C LEU A 318 -3.49 -7.51 -4.08
N THR A 319 -4.03 -6.34 -4.43
CA THR A 319 -4.44 -5.34 -3.44
C THR A 319 -5.61 -5.85 -2.58
N GLU A 320 -6.61 -6.51 -3.20
CA GLU A 320 -7.70 -7.16 -2.46
C GLU A 320 -7.16 -8.24 -1.50
N GLU A 321 -6.25 -9.09 -1.97
CA GLU A 321 -5.62 -10.15 -1.17
C GLU A 321 -4.79 -9.60 -0.02
N ALA A 322 -4.01 -8.53 -0.25
CA ALA A 322 -3.22 -7.87 0.79
C ALA A 322 -4.10 -7.16 1.85
N ILE A 323 -5.26 -6.60 1.45
CA ILE A 323 -6.25 -6.06 2.39
C ILE A 323 -6.81 -7.17 3.28
N ALA A 324 -7.21 -8.30 2.70
CA ALA A 324 -7.71 -9.45 3.46
C ALA A 324 -6.65 -10.00 4.41
N ASP A 325 -5.40 -10.12 3.95
CA ASP A 325 -4.26 -10.55 4.76
C ASP A 325 -4.00 -9.60 5.95
N ALA A 326 -4.10 -8.28 5.72
CA ALA A 326 -3.96 -7.27 6.79
C ALA A 326 -5.02 -7.42 7.91
N VAL A 327 -6.24 -7.88 7.56
CA VAL A 327 -7.31 -8.16 8.53
C VAL A 327 -7.04 -9.45 9.28
N TYR A 328 -6.86 -10.56 8.54
CA TYR A 328 -6.76 -11.89 9.14
C TYR A 328 -5.50 -12.03 10.02
N SER A 329 -4.38 -11.48 9.57
CA SER A 329 -3.12 -11.53 10.32
C SER A 329 -3.12 -10.64 11.57
N ALA A 330 -3.94 -9.59 11.64
CA ALA A 330 -4.06 -8.72 12.80
C ALA A 330 -4.97 -9.30 13.90
N GLN A 331 -5.85 -10.24 13.58
CA GLN A 331 -6.82 -10.84 14.53
C GLN A 331 -6.26 -12.05 15.30
N VAL A 332 -5.08 -12.53 14.94
CA VAL A 332 -4.46 -13.75 15.53
C VAL A 332 -3.70 -13.45 16.83
N HIS A 333 -3.72 -12.19 17.32
CA HIS A 333 -2.98 -11.79 18.54
C HIS A 333 -3.84 -11.11 19.60
#